data_fdb77fea79ecaa2abdfd016a4715ca8a
#
_entry.id   fdb77fea79ecaa2abdfd016a4715ca8a
#
_cell.length_a   1.000
_cell.length_b   1.000
_cell.length_c   1.000
_cell.angle_alpha   90.00
_cell.angle_beta   90.00
_cell.angle_gamma   90.00
#
_symmetry.space_group_name_H-M   'P 1'
#
loop_
_entity.id
_entity.type
_entity.pdbx_description
1 polymer ?
#
loop_
_entity_poly.entity_id
_entity_poly.type
_entity_poly.pdbx_seq_one_letter_code
_entity_poly.pdbx_strand_id
1 'polypeptide(L)'
;MRGFRAPVLFLLVAACSSDHTAPGDAPDVPATLASTTLDHAIALTWLDNSYTADPANFRNYRVFSSTYDLDNAVCGAWRLEGTTVAPEFIVGALENGVPRCFAVSAVSVTGAESAQSPVRSDTPRPDARNVVVYAVDVQADSSGFRFWDDDGDGQVEDGELGRIRDGAATDIDFFVDRDGSGSFFFNPVRSGTGVELYSSLPVEDLTSVDFAPCLAGATPGQCASYTASPLEASTGLGYVFETDGGDGFIRYGAVRVTHVGRTFLILDWAFQTDRGNPELLVQRR
;
A
#
# COMPACT_ATOMS: atom_id res chain seq x y z
N MET A 1 70.80 -68.30 -10.68
CA MET A 1 69.51 -67.70 -10.50
C MET A 1 69.65 -66.20 -10.73
N ARG A 2 69.16 -65.70 -11.88
CA ARG A 2 69.29 -64.29 -12.29
C ARG A 2 67.99 -63.54 -11.98
N GLY A 3 68.09 -62.64 -11.01
CA GLY A 3 66.92 -61.75 -10.67
C GLY A 3 66.71 -60.62 -11.66
N PHE A 4 65.57 -60.59 -12.29
CA PHE A 4 65.10 -59.52 -13.16
C PHE A 4 64.57 -58.39 -12.28
N ARG A 5 65.18 -57.20 -12.37
CA ARG A 5 64.63 -55.95 -11.81
C ARG A 5 63.89 -55.21 -12.91
N ALA A 6 62.58 -55.06 -12.80
CA ALA A 6 61.77 -54.26 -13.64
C ALA A 6 61.80 -52.77 -13.16
N PRO A 7 61.94 -51.79 -14.08
CA PRO A 7 61.82 -50.38 -13.69
C PRO A 7 60.35 -50.00 -13.52
N VAL A 8 60.03 -49.33 -12.41
CA VAL A 8 58.75 -48.69 -12.16
C VAL A 8 58.77 -47.33 -12.88
N LEU A 9 57.92 -47.21 -13.88
CA LEU A 9 57.69 -45.96 -14.60
C LEU A 9 56.67 -45.13 -13.83
N PHE A 10 57.10 -44.03 -13.20
CA PHE A 10 56.21 -43.02 -12.62
C PHE A 10 55.62 -42.16 -13.74
N LEU A 11 54.33 -42.35 -14.04
CA LEU A 11 53.55 -41.43 -14.81
C LEU A 11 53.17 -40.22 -13.92
N LEU A 12 53.79 -39.05 -14.17
CA LEU A 12 53.32 -37.78 -13.65
C LEU A 12 52.06 -37.37 -14.46
N VAL A 13 50.88 -37.54 -13.83
CA VAL A 13 49.66 -36.96 -14.35
C VAL A 13 49.69 -35.48 -13.96
N ALA A 14 50.00 -34.61 -14.91
CA ALA A 14 49.76 -33.18 -14.77
C ALA A 14 48.24 -32.97 -14.76
N ALA A 15 47.66 -32.76 -13.58
CA ALA A 15 46.31 -32.25 -13.47
C ALA A 15 46.32 -30.82 -13.95
N CYS A 16 45.87 -30.55 -15.20
CA CYS A 16 45.39 -29.26 -15.58
C CYS A 16 44.18 -28.97 -14.77
N SER A 17 44.30 -28.19 -13.70
CA SER A 17 43.21 -27.47 -13.13
C SER A 17 42.78 -26.44 -14.16
N SER A 18 41.78 -26.79 -14.99
CA SER A 18 41.01 -25.77 -15.69
C SER A 18 40.25 -25.03 -14.59
N ASP A 19 40.76 -23.85 -14.22
CA ASP A 19 39.93 -22.86 -13.55
C ASP A 19 38.79 -22.49 -14.51
N HIS A 20 37.75 -23.33 -14.55
CA HIS A 20 36.44 -22.87 -14.92
C HIS A 20 36.00 -21.94 -13.78
N THR A 21 36.21 -20.65 -13.97
CA THR A 21 35.36 -19.66 -13.29
C THR A 21 33.94 -20.06 -13.69
N ALA A 22 33.27 -20.75 -12.79
CA ALA A 22 31.82 -20.96 -12.91
C ALA A 22 31.18 -19.59 -13.18
N PRO A 23 30.22 -19.48 -14.09
CA PRO A 23 29.44 -18.26 -14.21
C PRO A 23 29.00 -17.92 -12.79
N GLY A 24 29.35 -16.68 -12.33
CA GLY A 24 29.12 -16.29 -10.94
C GLY A 24 27.70 -16.68 -10.52
N ASP A 25 27.58 -17.30 -9.39
CA ASP A 25 26.30 -17.77 -8.88
C ASP A 25 25.31 -16.59 -8.81
N ALA A 26 24.03 -16.87 -9.05
CA ALA A 26 22.99 -15.89 -8.84
C ALA A 26 22.99 -15.41 -7.38
N PRO A 27 22.74 -14.14 -7.09
CA PRO A 27 22.62 -13.65 -5.72
C PRO A 27 21.48 -14.36 -4.97
N ASP A 28 21.47 -14.23 -3.65
CA ASP A 28 20.35 -14.69 -2.84
C ASP A 28 19.04 -14.05 -3.27
N VAL A 29 17.95 -14.80 -3.15
CA VAL A 29 16.59 -14.29 -3.44
C VAL A 29 16.24 -13.19 -2.45
N PRO A 30 15.77 -11.99 -2.91
CA PRO A 30 15.30 -10.95 -2.01
C PRO A 30 14.20 -11.47 -1.08
N ALA A 31 14.36 -11.24 0.22
CA ALA A 31 13.43 -11.71 1.23
C ALA A 31 12.53 -10.57 1.74
N THR A 32 11.40 -10.93 2.33
CA THR A 32 10.52 -10.01 3.06
C THR A 32 10.06 -8.81 2.22
N LEU A 33 9.50 -9.09 1.03
CA LEU A 33 8.89 -8.04 0.20
C LEU A 33 7.65 -7.49 0.91
N ALA A 34 7.67 -6.19 1.21
CA ALA A 34 6.57 -5.42 1.77
C ALA A 34 6.17 -4.30 0.80
N SER A 35 4.94 -3.84 0.92
CA SER A 35 4.42 -2.73 0.13
C SER A 35 3.77 -1.67 1.01
N THR A 36 3.79 -0.43 0.57
CA THR A 36 3.01 0.68 1.11
C THR A 36 2.21 1.28 -0.03
N THR A 37 0.91 1.35 0.15
CA THR A 37 -0.02 1.90 -0.83
C THR A 37 0.13 3.42 -0.90
N LEU A 38 0.15 3.96 -2.12
CA LEU A 38 0.24 5.38 -2.43
C LEU A 38 -0.77 5.72 -3.52
N ASP A 39 -1.02 7.02 -3.71
CA ASP A 39 -1.82 7.53 -4.82
C ASP A 39 -1.11 7.27 -6.15
N HIS A 40 -1.76 6.53 -7.05
CA HIS A 40 -1.22 6.06 -8.34
C HIS A 40 0.13 5.35 -8.26
N ALA A 41 0.52 4.81 -7.09
CA ALA A 41 1.81 4.18 -6.87
C ALA A 41 1.79 3.16 -5.73
N ILE A 42 2.79 2.27 -5.74
CA ILE A 42 3.11 1.38 -4.63
C ILE A 42 4.60 1.51 -4.31
N ALA A 43 4.92 1.84 -3.06
CA ALA A 43 6.28 1.79 -2.55
C ALA A 43 6.58 0.36 -2.06
N LEU A 44 7.67 -0.21 -2.56
CA LEU A 44 8.13 -1.55 -2.21
C LEU A 44 9.41 -1.45 -1.38
N THR A 45 9.51 -2.32 -0.37
CA THR A 45 10.73 -2.49 0.43
C THR A 45 11.00 -3.98 0.66
N TRP A 46 12.27 -4.36 0.80
CA TRP A 46 12.67 -5.74 1.06
C TRP A 46 13.96 -5.80 1.88
N LEU A 47 14.35 -7.00 2.32
CA LEU A 47 15.63 -7.16 2.99
C LEU A 47 16.78 -7.08 1.99
N ASP A 48 17.86 -6.41 2.36
CA ASP A 48 19.08 -6.25 1.57
C ASP A 48 20.00 -7.49 1.64
N ASN A 49 19.39 -8.69 1.79
CA ASN A 49 20.11 -9.94 1.98
C ASN A 49 20.95 -10.33 0.77
N SER A 50 20.47 -10.03 -0.45
CA SER A 50 21.20 -10.35 -1.69
C SER A 50 22.52 -9.58 -1.80
N TYR A 51 22.52 -8.30 -1.39
CA TYR A 51 23.73 -7.48 -1.35
C TYR A 51 24.62 -7.87 -0.17
N THR A 52 24.05 -8.03 1.02
CA THR A 52 24.83 -8.27 2.25
C THR A 52 25.51 -9.65 2.26
N ALA A 53 24.95 -10.64 1.55
CA ALA A 53 25.55 -11.97 1.42
C ALA A 53 26.84 -11.94 0.58
N ASP A 54 26.83 -11.25 -0.54
CA ASP A 54 28.01 -11.11 -1.42
C ASP A 54 28.00 -9.76 -2.18
N PRO A 55 28.49 -8.69 -1.55
CA PRO A 55 28.51 -7.35 -2.17
C PRO A 55 29.35 -7.29 -3.46
N ALA A 56 30.37 -8.14 -3.60
CA ALA A 56 31.26 -8.15 -4.77
C ALA A 56 30.57 -8.76 -6.01
N ASN A 57 29.64 -9.67 -5.79
CA ASN A 57 28.88 -10.33 -6.86
C ASN A 57 27.55 -9.63 -7.15
N PHE A 58 27.07 -8.76 -6.27
CA PHE A 58 25.79 -8.07 -6.45
C PHE A 58 25.92 -6.92 -7.47
N ARG A 59 24.93 -6.83 -8.38
CA ARG A 59 24.84 -5.74 -9.36
C ARG A 59 23.65 -4.81 -9.09
N ASN A 60 22.44 -5.36 -9.05
CA ASN A 60 21.19 -4.62 -8.81
C ASN A 60 20.03 -5.57 -8.48
N TYR A 61 18.93 -4.99 -8.05
CA TYR A 61 17.61 -5.60 -8.02
C TYR A 61 16.84 -5.28 -9.30
N ARG A 62 15.93 -6.18 -9.70
CA ARG A 62 14.93 -5.99 -10.76
C ARG A 62 13.55 -6.08 -10.12
N VAL A 63 12.72 -5.07 -10.37
CA VAL A 63 11.37 -4.98 -9.81
C VAL A 63 10.36 -5.26 -10.90
N PHE A 64 9.40 -6.12 -10.59
CA PHE A 64 8.37 -6.55 -11.52
C PHE A 64 6.99 -6.26 -10.95
N SER A 65 6.03 -5.95 -11.84
CA SER A 65 4.61 -5.93 -11.52
C SER A 65 3.81 -6.80 -12.50
N SER A 66 2.59 -7.12 -12.09
CA SER A 66 1.62 -7.85 -12.89
C SER A 66 0.20 -7.43 -12.47
N THR A 67 -0.80 -7.68 -13.30
CA THR A 67 -2.20 -7.62 -12.87
C THR A 67 -2.48 -8.72 -11.84
N TYR A 68 -3.40 -8.47 -10.93
CA TYR A 68 -3.86 -9.46 -9.96
C TYR A 68 -5.35 -9.72 -10.15
N ASP A 69 -5.70 -10.97 -10.37
CA ASP A 69 -7.08 -11.43 -10.39
C ASP A 69 -7.49 -11.82 -8.97
N LEU A 70 -8.31 -10.97 -8.33
CA LEU A 70 -8.76 -11.17 -6.95
C LEU A 70 -9.64 -12.41 -6.80
N ASP A 71 -10.48 -12.74 -7.80
CA ASP A 71 -11.42 -13.85 -7.73
C ASP A 71 -10.70 -15.21 -7.73
N ASN A 72 -9.61 -15.30 -8.48
CA ASN A 72 -8.83 -16.52 -8.63
C ASN A 72 -7.51 -16.50 -7.83
N ALA A 73 -7.16 -15.39 -7.18
CA ALA A 73 -5.90 -15.17 -6.47
C ALA A 73 -4.65 -15.46 -7.34
N VAL A 74 -4.67 -15.02 -8.61
CA VAL A 74 -3.63 -15.33 -9.61
C VAL A 74 -3.03 -14.05 -10.18
N CYS A 75 -1.71 -14.01 -10.25
CA CYS A 75 -0.97 -12.95 -10.95
C CYS A 75 -0.91 -13.24 -12.44
N GLY A 76 -1.07 -12.21 -13.27
CA GLY A 76 -0.93 -12.28 -14.72
C GLY A 76 0.52 -12.31 -15.20
N ALA A 77 0.75 -11.84 -16.42
CA ALA A 77 2.11 -11.77 -16.98
C ALA A 77 2.96 -10.70 -16.32
N TRP A 78 4.19 -11.07 -15.92
CA TRP A 78 5.13 -10.16 -15.29
C TRP A 78 5.71 -9.13 -16.25
N ARG A 79 5.76 -7.89 -15.83
CA ARG A 79 6.40 -6.78 -16.52
C ARG A 79 7.52 -6.23 -15.65
N LEU A 80 8.70 -5.95 -16.25
CA LEU A 80 9.79 -5.26 -15.57
C LEU A 80 9.44 -3.77 -15.43
N GLU A 81 9.39 -3.27 -14.20
CA GLU A 81 9.15 -1.86 -13.89
C GLU A 81 10.44 -1.05 -13.82
N GLY A 82 11.52 -1.66 -13.33
CA GLY A 82 12.81 -0.99 -13.25
C GLY A 82 13.88 -1.79 -12.52
N THR A 83 15.00 -1.12 -12.28
CA THR A 83 16.14 -1.66 -11.52
C THR A 83 16.60 -0.66 -10.48
N THR A 84 17.09 -1.15 -9.33
CA THR A 84 17.62 -0.33 -8.24
C THR A 84 18.78 -1.04 -7.56
N VAL A 85 19.66 -0.29 -6.90
CA VAL A 85 20.70 -0.86 -6.02
C VAL A 85 20.28 -0.81 -4.55
N ALA A 86 19.27 0.02 -4.22
CA ALA A 86 18.70 0.09 -2.88
C ALA A 86 17.63 -0.99 -2.68
N PRO A 87 17.39 -1.47 -1.45
CA PRO A 87 16.35 -2.46 -1.15
C PRO A 87 14.95 -1.81 -1.07
N GLU A 88 14.70 -0.85 -1.95
CA GLU A 88 13.43 -0.13 -2.07
C GLU A 88 13.19 0.33 -3.51
N PHE A 89 11.91 0.48 -3.89
CA PHE A 89 11.52 0.99 -5.20
C PHE A 89 10.07 1.49 -5.16
N ILE A 90 9.77 2.57 -5.89
CA ILE A 90 8.39 3.03 -6.08
C ILE A 90 7.95 2.69 -7.50
N VAL A 91 6.92 1.85 -7.60
CA VAL A 91 6.22 1.59 -8.86
C VAL A 91 5.14 2.64 -9.00
N GLY A 92 5.30 3.56 -9.95
CA GLY A 92 4.40 4.67 -10.21
C GLY A 92 3.56 4.48 -11.47
N ALA A 93 2.71 5.46 -11.77
CA ALA A 93 1.80 5.47 -12.91
C ALA A 93 0.88 4.23 -12.93
N LEU A 94 0.44 3.79 -11.76
CA LEU A 94 -0.54 2.75 -11.58
C LEU A 94 -1.94 3.37 -11.53
N GLU A 95 -2.94 2.59 -11.91
CA GLU A 95 -4.34 2.97 -11.80
C GLU A 95 -4.84 2.67 -10.38
N ASN A 96 -5.47 3.66 -9.73
CA ASN A 96 -6.07 3.48 -8.41
C ASN A 96 -7.24 2.48 -8.49
N GLY A 97 -7.38 1.64 -7.45
CA GLY A 97 -8.42 0.62 -7.40
C GLY A 97 -8.13 -0.62 -8.25
N VAL A 98 -7.01 -0.68 -8.99
CA VAL A 98 -6.64 -1.84 -9.80
C VAL A 98 -5.61 -2.69 -9.08
N PRO A 99 -5.98 -3.89 -8.60
CA PRO A 99 -5.09 -4.78 -7.87
C PRO A 99 -3.89 -5.24 -8.70
N ARG A 100 -2.72 -5.27 -8.08
CA ARG A 100 -1.44 -5.62 -8.71
C ARG A 100 -0.67 -6.63 -7.88
N CYS A 101 0.13 -7.44 -8.57
CA CYS A 101 1.18 -8.26 -7.95
C CYS A 101 2.54 -7.62 -8.15
N PHE A 102 3.43 -7.82 -7.18
CA PHE A 102 4.81 -7.36 -7.22
C PHE A 102 5.77 -8.48 -6.83
N ALA A 103 6.94 -8.50 -7.45
CA ALA A 103 8.04 -9.40 -7.12
C ALA A 103 9.38 -8.73 -7.43
N VAL A 104 10.43 -9.16 -6.76
CA VAL A 104 11.79 -8.62 -6.91
C VAL A 104 12.76 -9.77 -7.09
N SER A 105 13.71 -9.65 -8.02
CA SER A 105 14.87 -10.53 -8.16
C SER A 105 16.17 -9.74 -7.97
N ALA A 106 17.27 -10.44 -7.70
CA ALA A 106 18.61 -9.87 -7.63
C ALA A 106 19.46 -10.36 -8.80
N VAL A 107 20.32 -9.49 -9.32
CA VAL A 107 21.18 -9.77 -10.47
C VAL A 107 22.64 -9.62 -10.09
N SER A 108 23.49 -10.59 -10.47
CA SER A 108 24.92 -10.57 -10.26
C SER A 108 25.64 -9.68 -11.26
N VAL A 109 26.91 -9.37 -10.97
CA VAL A 109 27.80 -8.65 -11.92
C VAL A 109 28.03 -9.41 -13.22
N THR A 110 27.88 -10.74 -13.21
CA THR A 110 27.98 -11.61 -14.40
C THR A 110 26.67 -11.72 -15.18
N GLY A 111 25.55 -11.17 -14.61
CA GLY A 111 24.22 -11.20 -15.22
C GLY A 111 23.38 -12.42 -14.82
N ALA A 112 23.86 -13.27 -13.91
CA ALA A 112 23.03 -14.32 -13.35
C ALA A 112 21.94 -13.71 -12.45
N GLU A 113 20.68 -14.16 -12.59
CA GLU A 113 19.50 -13.62 -11.88
C GLU A 113 18.98 -14.66 -10.89
N SER A 114 18.64 -14.23 -9.69
CA SER A 114 17.99 -15.07 -8.69
C SER A 114 16.55 -15.42 -9.08
N ALA A 115 15.93 -16.36 -8.40
CA ALA A 115 14.49 -16.48 -8.40
C ALA A 115 13.84 -15.17 -7.89
N GLN A 116 12.56 -14.98 -8.22
CA GLN A 116 11.78 -13.88 -7.68
C GLN A 116 11.49 -14.09 -6.18
N SER A 117 11.36 -13.01 -5.43
CA SER A 117 10.87 -13.00 -4.05
C SER A 117 9.48 -13.66 -3.94
N PRO A 118 9.01 -13.99 -2.74
CA PRO A 118 7.58 -14.20 -2.53
C PRO A 118 6.77 -13.04 -3.10
N VAL A 119 5.64 -13.36 -3.73
CA VAL A 119 4.78 -12.37 -4.37
C VAL A 119 4.07 -11.53 -3.30
N ARG A 120 4.01 -10.23 -3.51
CA ARG A 120 3.19 -9.30 -2.75
C ARG A 120 2.09 -8.75 -3.66
N SER A 121 0.82 -8.81 -3.22
CA SER A 121 -0.29 -8.12 -3.88
C SER A 121 -0.64 -6.85 -3.12
N ASP A 122 -1.04 -5.81 -3.84
CA ASP A 122 -1.48 -4.54 -3.30
C ASP A 122 -2.29 -3.75 -4.34
N THR A 123 -3.12 -2.82 -3.87
CA THR A 123 -3.96 -1.97 -4.72
C THR A 123 -3.61 -0.51 -4.49
N PRO A 124 -3.13 0.21 -5.52
CA PRO A 124 -2.92 1.66 -5.42
C PRO A 124 -4.22 2.36 -5.04
N ARG A 125 -4.13 3.38 -4.21
CA ARG A 125 -5.30 4.13 -3.77
C ARG A 125 -4.96 5.59 -3.54
N PRO A 126 -5.96 6.50 -3.70
CA PRO A 126 -5.75 7.91 -3.45
C PRO A 126 -5.52 8.18 -1.97
N ASP A 127 -4.59 9.06 -1.70
CA ASP A 127 -4.41 9.67 -0.39
C ASP A 127 -4.03 11.16 -0.55
N ALA A 128 -4.27 11.94 0.49
CA ALA A 128 -3.79 13.31 0.58
C ALA A 128 -3.50 13.69 2.03
N ARG A 129 -2.63 14.67 2.19
CA ARG A 129 -2.16 15.17 3.48
C ARG A 129 -2.39 16.67 3.61
N ASN A 130 -2.59 17.11 4.85
CA ASN A 130 -2.79 18.53 5.18
C ASN A 130 -4.00 19.18 4.47
N VAL A 131 -5.08 18.44 4.34
CA VAL A 131 -6.34 18.96 3.79
C VAL A 131 -7.07 19.76 4.85
N VAL A 132 -7.43 21.00 4.54
CA VAL A 132 -8.16 21.90 5.45
C VAL A 132 -9.66 21.73 5.22
N VAL A 133 -10.41 21.46 6.30
CA VAL A 133 -11.88 21.39 6.29
C VAL A 133 -12.38 22.35 7.37
N TYR A 134 -13.22 23.31 7.01
CA TYR A 134 -13.76 24.31 7.93
C TYR A 134 -14.97 23.79 8.69
N ALA A 135 -15.27 24.40 9.85
CA ALA A 135 -16.54 24.17 10.50
C ALA A 135 -17.68 24.83 9.70
N VAL A 136 -18.84 24.18 9.63
CA VAL A 136 -19.98 24.61 8.80
C VAL A 136 -20.50 25.98 9.17
N ASP A 137 -20.44 26.35 10.45
CA ASP A 137 -20.83 27.66 10.97
C ASP A 137 -19.89 28.82 10.59
N VAL A 138 -18.70 28.49 10.04
CA VAL A 138 -17.66 29.45 9.65
C VAL A 138 -17.56 29.57 8.13
N GLN A 139 -17.46 28.45 7.43
CA GLN A 139 -17.31 28.42 5.97
C GLN A 139 -18.02 27.18 5.43
N ALA A 140 -19.33 27.30 5.22
CA ALA A 140 -20.19 26.18 4.84
C ALA A 140 -19.75 25.51 3.53
N ASP A 141 -19.37 26.29 2.51
CA ASP A 141 -18.93 25.81 1.19
C ASP A 141 -17.61 25.02 1.20
N SER A 142 -16.92 24.98 2.33
CA SER A 142 -15.65 24.25 2.53
C SER A 142 -15.67 23.38 3.78
N SER A 143 -16.86 22.97 4.24
CA SER A 143 -17.04 22.19 5.47
C SER A 143 -17.42 20.74 5.22
N GLY A 144 -17.86 20.40 4.01
CA GLY A 144 -18.18 19.06 3.58
C GLY A 144 -17.00 18.35 2.94
N PHE A 145 -16.98 17.03 3.06
CA PHE A 145 -15.97 16.16 2.45
C PHE A 145 -16.62 14.96 1.77
N ARG A 146 -16.11 14.62 0.58
CA ARG A 146 -16.48 13.41 -0.14
C ARG A 146 -15.21 12.69 -0.56
N PHE A 147 -15.10 11.42 -0.17
CA PHE A 147 -13.92 10.60 -0.51
C PHE A 147 -13.85 10.35 -2.01
N TRP A 148 -14.97 9.94 -2.61
CA TRP A 148 -15.05 9.66 -4.04
C TRP A 148 -16.38 10.15 -4.63
N ASP A 149 -16.28 11.04 -5.57
CA ASP A 149 -17.40 11.66 -6.30
C ASP A 149 -17.51 11.02 -7.69
N ASP A 150 -17.78 9.70 -7.71
CA ASP A 150 -18.00 8.92 -8.93
C ASP A 150 -19.09 9.55 -9.80
N ASP A 151 -18.83 9.78 -11.07
CA ASP A 151 -19.79 10.30 -12.05
C ASP A 151 -20.79 9.24 -12.55
N GLY A 152 -20.66 8.01 -12.04
CA GLY A 152 -21.56 6.88 -12.29
C GLY A 152 -21.00 5.82 -13.21
N ASP A 153 -19.74 5.92 -13.63
CA ASP A 153 -19.09 4.92 -14.47
C ASP A 153 -18.32 3.85 -13.66
N GLY A 154 -18.12 4.09 -12.35
CA GLY A 154 -17.44 3.17 -11.43
C GLY A 154 -15.94 3.10 -11.62
N GLN A 155 -15.36 4.02 -12.40
CA GLN A 155 -13.92 4.18 -12.56
C GLN A 155 -13.43 5.29 -11.62
N VAL A 156 -12.16 5.26 -11.28
CA VAL A 156 -11.54 6.31 -10.46
C VAL A 156 -10.81 7.27 -11.39
N GLU A 157 -11.30 8.49 -11.46
CA GLU A 157 -10.73 9.53 -12.31
C GLU A 157 -10.10 10.67 -11.51
N ASP A 158 -9.17 11.39 -12.16
CA ASP A 158 -8.59 12.58 -11.58
C ASP A 158 -9.68 13.64 -11.30
N GLY A 159 -9.66 14.19 -10.10
CA GLY A 159 -10.60 15.22 -9.68
C GLY A 159 -11.90 14.71 -9.04
N GLU A 160 -12.14 13.42 -8.97
CA GLU A 160 -13.27 12.84 -8.25
C GLU A 160 -12.97 12.56 -6.77
N LEU A 161 -11.70 12.54 -6.41
CA LEU A 161 -11.24 12.07 -5.10
C LEU A 161 -11.01 13.23 -4.13
N GLY A 162 -11.34 13.01 -2.85
CA GLY A 162 -11.05 13.95 -1.76
C GLY A 162 -11.67 15.33 -1.96
N ARG A 163 -12.91 15.38 -2.39
CA ARG A 163 -13.60 16.63 -2.74
C ARG A 163 -14.05 17.40 -1.51
N ILE A 164 -13.62 18.66 -1.42
CA ILE A 164 -14.21 19.62 -0.48
C ILE A 164 -15.48 20.19 -1.10
N ARG A 165 -16.56 20.19 -0.34
CA ARG A 165 -17.90 20.56 -0.75
C ARG A 165 -18.59 21.45 0.28
N ASP A 166 -19.75 21.98 -0.09
CA ASP A 166 -20.68 22.60 0.87
C ASP A 166 -21.17 21.54 1.87
N GLY A 167 -21.05 21.81 3.17
CA GLY A 167 -21.53 20.93 4.24
C GLY A 167 -23.04 20.75 4.28
N ALA A 168 -23.82 21.58 3.59
CA ALA A 168 -25.25 21.40 3.41
C ALA A 168 -25.62 20.45 2.24
N ALA A 169 -24.65 20.03 1.43
CA ALA A 169 -24.87 19.07 0.36
C ALA A 169 -25.25 17.69 0.93
N THR A 170 -26.14 16.97 0.23
CA THR A 170 -26.63 15.66 0.67
C THR A 170 -25.83 14.49 0.08
N ASP A 171 -24.94 14.79 -0.85
CA ASP A 171 -24.09 13.82 -1.56
C ASP A 171 -22.67 13.74 -1.02
N ILE A 172 -22.37 14.36 0.11
CA ILE A 172 -21.09 14.30 0.81
C ILE A 172 -21.05 13.12 1.79
N ASP A 173 -19.86 12.62 2.10
CA ASP A 173 -19.72 11.55 3.09
C ASP A 173 -19.85 12.10 4.50
N PHE A 174 -19.22 13.24 4.80
CA PHE A 174 -19.40 13.92 6.08
C PHE A 174 -19.22 15.44 5.94
N PHE A 175 -19.71 16.19 6.93
CA PHE A 175 -19.29 17.57 7.15
C PHE A 175 -18.67 17.73 8.53
N VAL A 176 -17.91 18.80 8.71
CA VAL A 176 -17.29 19.19 9.97
C VAL A 176 -18.14 20.26 10.63
N ASP A 177 -18.54 19.99 11.87
CA ASP A 177 -19.22 20.93 12.75
C ASP A 177 -18.41 21.17 14.01
N ARG A 178 -18.77 22.20 14.77
CA ARG A 178 -18.22 22.46 16.10
C ARG A 178 -19.31 22.90 17.06
N ASP A 179 -19.17 22.52 18.31
CA ASP A 179 -20.09 22.94 19.36
C ASP A 179 -19.68 24.28 20.00
N GLY A 180 -20.53 24.76 20.93
CA GLY A 180 -20.27 25.99 21.69
C GLY A 180 -19.06 25.94 22.61
N SER A 181 -18.49 24.77 22.87
CA SER A 181 -17.24 24.58 23.64
C SER A 181 -16.00 24.65 22.77
N GLY A 182 -16.18 24.57 21.44
CA GLY A 182 -15.10 24.53 20.45
C GLY A 182 -14.62 23.13 20.10
N SER A 183 -15.31 22.08 20.56
CA SER A 183 -15.09 20.71 20.09
C SER A 183 -15.61 20.53 18.68
N PHE A 184 -14.84 19.83 17.84
CA PHE A 184 -15.19 19.54 16.46
C PHE A 184 -15.76 18.14 16.32
N PHE A 185 -16.66 17.95 15.33
CA PHE A 185 -17.34 16.69 15.08
C PHE A 185 -17.36 16.36 13.59
N PHE A 186 -17.15 15.09 13.27
CA PHE A 186 -17.51 14.52 11.99
C PHE A 186 -18.99 14.14 12.00
N ASN A 187 -19.74 14.62 11.04
CA ASN A 187 -21.17 14.35 10.89
C ASN A 187 -21.39 13.58 9.58
N PRO A 188 -21.59 12.25 9.63
CA PRO A 188 -21.96 11.48 8.43
C PRO A 188 -23.26 12.00 7.81
N VAL A 189 -23.34 12.09 6.47
CA VAL A 189 -24.46 12.68 5.75
C VAL A 189 -25.12 11.67 4.82
N ARG A 190 -24.35 11.16 3.86
CA ARG A 190 -24.89 10.28 2.83
C ARG A 190 -25.41 8.99 3.46
N SER A 191 -26.56 8.49 2.97
CA SER A 191 -27.08 7.18 3.39
C SER A 191 -26.03 6.09 3.22
N GLY A 192 -25.85 5.25 4.23
CA GLY A 192 -24.83 4.21 4.22
C GLY A 192 -23.43 4.69 4.59
N THR A 193 -23.26 5.96 5.00
CA THR A 193 -22.01 6.45 5.58
C THR A 193 -22.07 6.35 7.10
N GLY A 194 -21.01 5.76 7.67
CA GLY A 194 -20.78 5.70 9.10
C GLY A 194 -19.34 6.03 9.45
N VAL A 195 -19.08 6.41 10.69
CA VAL A 195 -17.73 6.71 11.19
C VAL A 195 -17.46 5.93 12.47
N GLU A 196 -16.22 5.49 12.64
CA GLU A 196 -15.72 4.86 13.85
C GLU A 196 -14.36 5.43 14.24
N LEU A 197 -14.12 5.53 15.55
CA LEU A 197 -12.79 5.83 16.08
C LEU A 197 -11.90 4.59 15.91
N TYR A 198 -10.84 4.71 15.14
CA TYR A 198 -9.89 3.62 14.90
C TYR A 198 -9.17 3.17 16.18
N SER A 199 -8.74 4.14 17.00
CA SER A 199 -8.06 3.88 18.26
C SER A 199 -8.31 5.04 19.23
N SER A 200 -8.45 4.74 20.53
CA SER A 200 -8.48 5.75 21.60
C SER A 200 -7.13 6.36 21.89
N LEU A 201 -6.04 5.84 21.28
CA LEU A 201 -4.70 6.38 21.37
C LEU A 201 -4.35 7.10 20.07
N PRO A 202 -3.53 8.17 20.14
CA PRO A 202 -3.03 8.83 18.95
C PRO A 202 -2.31 7.87 18.01
N VAL A 203 -2.54 8.03 16.71
CA VAL A 203 -1.82 7.32 15.65
C VAL A 203 -0.66 8.19 15.15
N GLU A 204 0.47 7.59 14.87
CA GLU A 204 1.69 8.31 14.47
C GLU A 204 1.50 9.06 13.16
N ASP A 205 0.93 8.37 12.19
CA ASP A 205 0.55 8.93 10.90
C ASP A 205 -0.66 8.15 10.32
N LEU A 206 -1.12 8.55 9.12
CA LEU A 206 -2.24 7.88 8.46
C LEU A 206 -1.92 6.41 8.13
N THR A 207 -0.63 6.04 7.97
CA THR A 207 -0.22 4.66 7.68
C THR A 207 -0.40 3.72 8.86
N SER A 208 -0.63 4.26 10.05
CA SER A 208 -0.99 3.47 11.24
C SER A 208 -2.47 3.01 11.24
N VAL A 209 -3.29 3.57 10.33
CA VAL A 209 -4.68 3.14 10.12
C VAL A 209 -4.66 2.13 8.99
N ASP A 210 -4.42 0.88 9.32
CA ASP A 210 -4.08 -0.16 8.36
C ASP A 210 -5.27 -1.01 7.90
N PHE A 211 -6.29 -1.14 8.74
CA PHE A 211 -7.40 -2.04 8.46
C PHE A 211 -8.72 -1.50 9.01
N ALA A 212 -9.75 -1.45 8.17
CA ALA A 212 -11.08 -1.08 8.62
C ALA A 212 -11.63 -2.14 9.58
N PRO A 213 -12.25 -1.77 10.72
CA PRO A 213 -12.79 -2.71 11.70
C PRO A 213 -14.03 -3.44 11.16
N CYS A 214 -13.85 -4.21 10.10
CA CYS A 214 -14.88 -4.99 9.44
C CYS A 214 -14.30 -6.25 8.80
N LEU A 215 -15.09 -7.30 8.69
CA LEU A 215 -14.65 -8.52 8.01
C LEU A 215 -14.65 -8.32 6.50
N ALA A 216 -13.61 -8.82 5.81
CA ALA A 216 -13.55 -8.82 4.36
C ALA A 216 -14.81 -9.46 3.76
N GLY A 217 -15.40 -8.80 2.75
CA GLY A 217 -16.65 -9.25 2.11
C GLY A 217 -17.92 -9.01 2.92
N ALA A 218 -17.87 -8.24 4.02
CA ALA A 218 -19.05 -7.83 4.73
C ALA A 218 -19.95 -6.95 3.85
N THR A 219 -21.26 -7.18 3.95
CA THR A 219 -22.26 -6.33 3.28
C THR A 219 -22.57 -5.10 4.16
N PRO A 220 -23.10 -4.00 3.58
CA PRO A 220 -23.54 -2.83 4.33
C PRO A 220 -24.38 -3.22 5.56
N GLY A 221 -24.04 -2.65 6.73
CA GLY A 221 -24.70 -2.93 8.00
C GLY A 221 -24.22 -4.17 8.77
N GLN A 222 -23.23 -4.91 8.28
CA GLN A 222 -22.63 -6.03 9.01
C GLN A 222 -21.38 -5.65 9.84
N CYS A 223 -20.88 -4.44 9.68
CA CYS A 223 -19.81 -3.90 10.50
C CYS A 223 -20.41 -3.27 11.75
N ALA A 224 -20.07 -3.77 12.93
CA ALA A 224 -20.87 -3.59 14.14
C ALA A 224 -20.67 -2.26 14.88
N SER A 225 -19.72 -1.41 14.50
CA SER A 225 -19.29 -0.29 15.32
C SER A 225 -19.46 1.09 14.69
N TYR A 226 -19.69 1.18 13.39
CA TYR A 226 -19.85 2.46 12.70
C TYR A 226 -21.12 3.17 13.10
N THR A 227 -21.00 4.46 13.41
CA THR A 227 -22.14 5.29 13.78
C THR A 227 -22.43 6.33 12.70
N ALA A 228 -23.72 6.54 12.43
CA ALA A 228 -24.19 7.68 11.64
C ALA A 228 -24.42 8.95 12.51
N SER A 229 -24.18 8.86 13.81
CA SER A 229 -24.22 10.01 14.72
C SER A 229 -22.91 10.77 14.71
N PRO A 230 -22.92 12.08 15.06
CA PRO A 230 -21.71 12.87 15.18
C PRO A 230 -20.66 12.22 16.09
N LEU A 231 -19.41 12.19 15.63
CA LEU A 231 -18.26 11.69 16.39
C LEU A 231 -17.23 12.79 16.58
N GLU A 232 -16.77 13.00 17.82
CA GLU A 232 -15.81 14.05 18.14
C GLU A 232 -14.46 13.84 17.42
N ALA A 233 -13.98 14.91 16.78
CA ALA A 233 -12.72 14.94 16.01
C ALA A 233 -11.60 15.53 16.87
N SER A 234 -10.66 14.71 17.29
CA SER A 234 -9.57 15.10 18.17
C SER A 234 -8.20 14.96 17.53
N THR A 235 -7.29 15.90 17.81
CA THR A 235 -5.91 15.91 17.27
C THR A 235 -5.17 14.61 17.57
N GLY A 236 -4.52 14.07 16.55
CA GLY A 236 -3.69 12.87 16.61
C GLY A 236 -4.48 11.58 16.49
N LEU A 237 -5.83 11.61 16.55
CA LEU A 237 -6.64 10.39 16.42
C LEU A 237 -6.89 10.03 14.96
N GLY A 238 -7.03 8.72 14.73
CA GLY A 238 -7.43 8.11 13.47
C GLY A 238 -8.92 7.71 13.49
N TYR A 239 -9.58 7.88 12.38
CA TYR A 239 -10.98 7.54 12.15
C TYR A 239 -11.11 6.72 10.89
N VAL A 240 -12.06 5.81 10.89
CA VAL A 240 -12.44 5.04 9.70
C VAL A 240 -13.87 5.36 9.35
N PHE A 241 -14.10 5.59 8.07
CA PHE A 241 -15.43 5.76 7.49
C PHE A 241 -15.77 4.55 6.66
N GLU A 242 -16.98 4.02 6.82
CA GLU A 242 -17.58 3.17 5.81
C GLU A 242 -18.51 4.02 4.93
N THR A 243 -18.52 3.75 3.63
CA THR A 243 -19.38 4.44 2.66
C THR A 243 -20.07 3.43 1.77
N ASP A 244 -21.35 3.63 1.47
CA ASP A 244 -22.05 2.85 0.45
C ASP A 244 -21.60 3.35 -0.93
N GLY A 245 -21.02 2.47 -1.75
CA GLY A 245 -20.60 2.77 -3.10
C GLY A 245 -21.74 2.96 -4.11
N GLY A 246 -23.01 2.68 -3.69
CA GLY A 246 -24.16 2.71 -4.61
C GLY A 246 -24.27 1.48 -5.52
N ASP A 247 -23.29 0.59 -5.47
CA ASP A 247 -23.20 -0.65 -6.26
C ASP A 247 -23.43 -1.92 -5.41
N GLY A 248 -23.87 -1.72 -4.15
CA GLY A 248 -24.11 -2.81 -3.19
C GLY A 248 -22.88 -3.26 -2.41
N PHE A 249 -21.76 -2.57 -2.55
CA PHE A 249 -20.54 -2.82 -1.80
C PHE A 249 -20.17 -1.63 -0.94
N ILE A 250 -19.61 -1.93 0.24
CA ILE A 250 -18.99 -0.93 1.11
C ILE A 250 -17.58 -0.61 0.59
N ARG A 251 -17.18 0.64 0.79
CA ARG A 251 -15.79 1.09 0.69
C ARG A 251 -15.39 1.77 1.98
N TYR A 252 -14.10 1.89 2.21
CA TYR A 252 -13.58 2.41 3.47
C TYR A 252 -12.67 3.61 3.23
N GLY A 253 -12.85 4.65 4.05
CA GLY A 253 -11.96 5.80 4.12
C GLY A 253 -11.27 5.89 5.47
N ALA A 254 -10.00 6.29 5.47
CA ALA A 254 -9.25 6.62 6.67
C ALA A 254 -9.07 8.13 6.77
N VAL A 255 -9.22 8.67 7.97
CA VAL A 255 -8.94 10.08 8.27
C VAL A 255 -8.07 10.14 9.53
N ARG A 256 -7.02 10.94 9.50
CA ARG A 256 -6.26 11.32 10.69
C ARG A 256 -6.38 12.83 10.89
N VAL A 257 -6.80 13.25 12.08
CA VAL A 257 -6.81 14.67 12.44
C VAL A 257 -5.40 15.08 12.85
N THR A 258 -4.74 15.89 12.01
CA THR A 258 -3.37 16.37 12.29
C THR A 258 -3.37 17.63 13.12
N HIS A 259 -4.42 18.46 12.98
CA HIS A 259 -4.55 19.71 13.74
C HIS A 259 -6.02 20.08 13.92
N VAL A 260 -6.34 20.58 15.10
CA VAL A 260 -7.61 21.22 15.45
C VAL A 260 -7.36 22.71 15.65
N GLY A 261 -7.84 23.51 14.70
CA GLY A 261 -7.77 24.97 14.76
C GLY A 261 -8.96 25.56 15.53
N ARG A 262 -9.16 26.87 15.43
CA ARG A 262 -10.34 27.53 16.00
C ARG A 262 -11.59 27.39 15.12
N THR A 263 -11.40 27.25 13.83
CA THR A 263 -12.45 27.32 12.80
C THR A 263 -12.36 26.22 11.77
N PHE A 264 -11.34 25.36 11.86
CA PHE A 264 -11.05 24.31 10.87
C PHE A 264 -10.30 23.14 11.50
N LEU A 265 -10.34 22.01 10.81
CA LEU A 265 -9.47 20.87 11.00
C LEU A 265 -8.44 20.79 9.87
N ILE A 266 -7.27 20.22 10.15
CA ILE A 266 -6.36 19.73 9.12
C ILE A 266 -6.36 18.21 9.20
N LEU A 267 -6.60 17.57 8.06
CA LEU A 267 -6.76 16.14 7.93
C LEU A 267 -5.71 15.55 6.99
N ASP A 268 -5.21 14.38 7.33
CA ASP A 268 -4.70 13.42 6.34
C ASP A 268 -5.83 12.43 6.05
N TRP A 269 -6.01 12.03 4.80
CA TRP A 269 -7.03 11.06 4.43
C TRP A 269 -6.52 10.06 3.39
N ALA A 270 -7.14 8.88 3.35
CA ALA A 270 -6.96 7.88 2.32
C ALA A 270 -8.27 7.14 2.08
N PHE A 271 -8.46 6.60 0.88
CA PHE A 271 -9.69 5.90 0.52
C PHE A 271 -9.38 4.60 -0.22
N GLN A 272 -10.03 3.51 0.21
CA GLN A 272 -9.97 2.22 -0.48
C GLN A 272 -11.05 2.17 -1.53
N THR A 273 -10.65 2.18 -2.80
CA THR A 273 -11.56 2.16 -3.95
C THR A 273 -12.03 0.76 -4.33
N ASP A 274 -11.32 -0.28 -3.87
CA ASP A 274 -11.74 -1.67 -4.04
C ASP A 274 -13.00 -2.00 -3.26
N ARG A 275 -13.91 -2.72 -3.90
CA ARG A 275 -15.21 -3.08 -3.35
C ARG A 275 -15.09 -4.05 -2.18
N GLY A 276 -15.56 -3.64 -1.01
CA GLY A 276 -15.60 -4.48 0.18
C GLY A 276 -14.22 -4.82 0.77
N ASN A 277 -13.15 -4.19 0.28
CA ASN A 277 -11.80 -4.40 0.78
C ASN A 277 -11.57 -3.55 2.05
N PRO A 278 -11.41 -4.16 3.24
CA PRO A 278 -11.15 -3.42 4.48
C PRO A 278 -9.67 -3.03 4.65
N GLU A 279 -8.76 -3.46 3.79
CA GLU A 279 -7.34 -3.13 3.88
C GLU A 279 -7.12 -1.66 3.50
N LEU A 280 -6.92 -0.82 4.51
CA LEU A 280 -6.72 0.61 4.33
C LEU A 280 -5.25 0.94 4.06
N LEU A 281 -4.34 0.15 4.58
CA LEU A 281 -2.92 0.26 4.30
C LEU A 281 -2.25 -1.09 4.45
N VAL A 282 -1.24 -1.32 3.62
CA VAL A 282 -0.33 -2.45 3.78
C VAL A 282 0.65 -2.14 4.91
N GLN A 283 0.76 -3.06 5.85
CA GLN A 283 1.57 -2.93 7.05
C GLN A 283 2.98 -2.41 6.76
N ARG A 284 3.35 -1.34 7.44
CA ARG A 284 4.77 -1.05 7.68
C ARG A 284 5.35 -2.14 8.59
N ARG A 285 6.51 -2.60 8.25
CA ARG A 285 7.37 -3.37 9.14
C ARG A 285 8.39 -2.47 9.80
#